data_3436fa4551e79534f6a89c53e41babba
#
_entry.id   3436fa4551e79534f6a89c53e41babba
#
_cell.length_a   1.000
_cell.length_b   1.000
_cell.length_c   1.000
_cell.angle_alpha   90.00
_cell.angle_beta   90.00
_cell.angle_gamma   90.00
#
_symmetry.space_group_name_H-M   'P 1'
#
loop_
_entity.id
_entity.type
_entity.pdbx_description
1 polymer ?
#
loop_
_entity_poly.entity_id
_entity_poly.type
_entity_poly.pdbx_seq_one_letter_code
_entity_poly.pdbx_strand_id
1 'polypeptide(L)'
;MTLRTTAAFCAFALLMLCAGAARSADAITPQAQAMMQVLDAMGVESKWIAGQHVYWDTGLPTGVPETSPGKHTHCSAFVAAAAKALGVYILRPPQHGQMLLANAQNEWLAEAGTAQGWTRLADGGEAQAAANRGQLVVASYHNHHDDRPGHIAIVRAGAKTAEQIAAEGPDVIQAGAVNRTSISVKDAFKGHPAAWRDGEIVYYAHDVKL
;
A
#
# COMPACT_ATOMS: atom_id res chain seq x y z
N MET A 1 -47.24 21.78 64.28
CA MET A 1 -45.82 21.66 64.40
C MET A 1 -45.42 20.48 63.45
N THR A 2 -45.14 20.79 62.19
CA THR A 2 -44.96 19.80 61.08
C THR A 2 -43.49 19.82 60.69
N LEU A 3 -42.76 18.71 60.95
CA LEU A 3 -41.41 18.50 60.53
C LEU A 3 -41.40 18.13 59.02
N ARG A 4 -40.67 18.92 58.24
CA ARG A 4 -40.32 18.60 56.85
C ARG A 4 -38.95 17.95 56.81
N THR A 5 -38.89 16.69 56.44
CA THR A 5 -37.66 15.95 56.08
C THR A 5 -37.32 16.19 54.66
N THR A 6 -36.18 16.84 54.42
CA THR A 6 -35.57 16.99 53.08
C THR A 6 -34.67 15.79 52.80
N ALA A 7 -35.01 14.98 51.79
CA ALA A 7 -34.17 13.91 51.27
C ALA A 7 -33.19 14.49 50.24
N ALA A 8 -31.90 14.37 50.48
CA ALA A 8 -30.83 14.69 49.55
C ALA A 8 -30.57 13.51 48.62
N PHE A 9 -30.81 13.68 47.31
CA PHE A 9 -30.41 12.75 46.26
C PHE A 9 -28.97 13.01 45.93
N CYS A 10 -28.06 12.07 46.28
CA CYS A 10 -26.70 12.00 45.75
C CYS A 10 -26.74 11.29 44.37
N ALA A 11 -26.59 12.05 43.32
CA ALA A 11 -26.39 11.52 41.99
C ALA A 11 -24.90 11.08 41.82
N PHE A 12 -24.65 9.79 41.83
CA PHE A 12 -23.35 9.23 41.46
C PHE A 12 -23.26 9.22 39.94
N ALA A 13 -22.46 10.13 39.36
CA ALA A 13 -22.11 10.10 37.97
C ALA A 13 -21.00 9.02 37.76
N LEU A 14 -21.39 7.90 37.15
CA LEU A 14 -20.47 6.83 36.75
C LEU A 14 -19.76 7.26 35.46
N LEU A 15 -18.53 7.81 35.57
CA LEU A 15 -17.67 8.03 34.40
C LEU A 15 -17.21 6.67 33.87
N MET A 16 -17.84 6.21 32.78
CA MET A 16 -17.31 5.11 31.97
C MET A 16 -16.06 5.61 31.23
N LEU A 17 -14.86 5.33 31.77
CA LEU A 17 -13.62 5.38 31.00
C LEU A 17 -13.66 4.26 29.95
N CYS A 18 -14.01 4.63 28.70
CA CYS A 18 -13.69 3.77 27.57
C CYS A 18 -12.16 3.77 27.38
N ALA A 19 -11.46 2.86 28.06
CA ALA A 19 -10.10 2.52 27.71
C ALA A 19 -10.16 1.84 26.33
N GLY A 20 -9.93 2.62 25.27
CA GLY A 20 -9.64 2.09 23.96
C GLY A 20 -8.38 1.24 24.07
N ALA A 21 -8.53 -0.08 24.03
CA ALA A 21 -7.39 -0.97 23.95
C ALA A 21 -6.61 -0.61 22.68
N ALA A 22 -5.44 -0.02 22.83
CA ALA A 22 -4.50 0.15 21.74
C ALA A 22 -4.23 -1.26 21.18
N ARG A 23 -4.74 -1.53 19.97
CA ARG A 23 -4.41 -2.76 19.26
C ARG A 23 -2.91 -2.75 19.05
N SER A 24 -2.20 -3.66 19.69
CA SER A 24 -0.80 -3.89 19.36
C SER A 24 -0.73 -4.26 17.87
N ALA A 25 0.23 -3.69 17.15
CA ALA A 25 0.47 -4.09 15.77
C ALA A 25 0.62 -5.62 15.73
N ASP A 26 -0.06 -6.29 14.79
CA ASP A 26 0.05 -7.73 14.62
C ASP A 26 1.52 -8.11 14.43
N ALA A 27 1.96 -9.16 15.13
CA ALA A 27 3.34 -9.62 15.04
C ALA A 27 3.69 -10.02 13.60
N ILE A 28 4.88 -9.63 13.15
CA ILE A 28 5.40 -10.00 11.82
C ILE A 28 5.70 -11.50 11.80
N THR A 29 5.01 -12.24 10.95
CA THR A 29 5.17 -13.69 10.82
C THR A 29 6.47 -14.08 10.11
N PRO A 30 6.96 -15.33 10.27
CA PRO A 30 8.10 -15.82 9.48
C PRO A 30 7.85 -15.74 7.96
N GLN A 31 6.62 -15.99 7.50
CA GLN A 31 6.24 -15.83 6.09
C GLN A 31 6.39 -14.38 5.62
N ALA A 32 5.95 -13.40 6.41
CA ALA A 32 6.13 -11.99 6.09
C ALA A 32 7.61 -11.61 6.02
N GLN A 33 8.45 -12.14 6.94
CA GLN A 33 9.89 -11.93 6.91
C GLN A 33 10.53 -12.51 5.64
N ALA A 34 10.15 -13.73 5.25
CA ALA A 34 10.63 -14.36 4.03
C ALA A 34 10.20 -13.56 2.78
N MET A 35 8.96 -13.08 2.73
CA MET A 35 8.49 -12.23 1.65
C MET A 35 9.28 -10.91 1.57
N MET A 36 9.54 -10.25 2.70
CA MET A 36 10.36 -9.03 2.70
C MET A 36 11.78 -9.30 2.17
N GLN A 37 12.39 -10.45 2.48
CA GLN A 37 13.68 -10.83 1.93
C GLN A 37 13.64 -10.96 0.40
N VAL A 38 12.59 -11.55 -0.15
CA VAL A 38 12.38 -11.63 -1.62
C VAL A 38 12.27 -10.24 -2.22
N LEU A 39 11.45 -9.36 -1.63
CA LEU A 39 11.25 -8.00 -2.13
C LEU A 39 12.53 -7.15 -2.04
N ASP A 40 13.28 -7.26 -0.95
CA ASP A 40 14.54 -6.52 -0.76
C ASP A 40 15.63 -7.00 -1.74
N ALA A 41 15.69 -8.31 -2.01
CA ALA A 41 16.61 -8.90 -2.99
C ALA A 41 16.34 -8.42 -4.44
N MET A 42 15.15 -7.93 -4.74
CA MET A 42 14.88 -7.32 -6.05
C MET A 42 15.70 -6.06 -6.32
N GLY A 43 16.16 -5.36 -5.27
CA GLY A 43 17.08 -4.23 -5.38
C GLY A 43 16.45 -2.99 -6.01
N VAL A 44 15.23 -2.63 -5.58
CA VAL A 44 14.44 -1.53 -6.17
C VAL A 44 15.22 -0.22 -6.26
N GLU A 45 16.09 0.09 -5.30
CA GLU A 45 16.83 1.36 -5.26
C GLU A 45 17.90 1.48 -6.36
N SER A 46 18.33 0.37 -6.94
CA SER A 46 19.31 0.33 -8.03
C SER A 46 18.74 -0.12 -9.38
N LYS A 47 17.46 -0.52 -9.41
CA LYS A 47 16.74 -1.00 -10.59
C LYS A 47 15.44 -0.23 -10.76
N TRP A 48 14.76 -0.39 -11.89
CA TRP A 48 13.54 0.38 -12.22
C TRP A 48 13.75 1.91 -12.09
N ILE A 49 14.94 2.39 -12.47
CA ILE A 49 15.33 3.80 -12.31
C ILE A 49 14.49 4.68 -13.23
N ALA A 50 13.86 5.71 -12.65
CA ALA A 50 13.07 6.68 -13.38
C ALA A 50 13.87 7.34 -14.49
N GLY A 51 13.24 7.56 -15.66
CA GLY A 51 13.89 8.16 -16.83
C GLY A 51 14.78 7.20 -17.63
N GLN A 52 14.72 5.91 -17.37
CA GLN A 52 15.39 4.87 -18.17
C GLN A 52 14.37 3.93 -18.79
N HIS A 53 14.63 3.45 -20.01
CA HIS A 53 13.93 2.29 -20.53
C HIS A 53 14.40 1.02 -19.83
N VAL A 54 13.49 0.32 -19.16
CA VAL A 54 13.83 -0.90 -18.39
C VAL A 54 12.98 -2.10 -18.84
N TYR A 55 13.55 -3.28 -18.70
CA TYR A 55 12.77 -4.51 -18.72
C TYR A 55 11.85 -4.53 -17.50
N TRP A 56 10.54 -4.72 -17.73
CA TRP A 56 9.53 -4.59 -16.69
C TRP A 56 9.75 -5.56 -15.53
N ASP A 57 10.20 -6.77 -15.81
CA ASP A 57 10.34 -7.87 -14.83
C ASP A 57 11.67 -7.90 -14.10
N THR A 58 12.71 -7.24 -14.61
CA THR A 58 14.04 -7.22 -13.99
C THR A 58 14.45 -5.83 -13.50
N GLY A 59 13.83 -4.79 -14.04
CA GLY A 59 14.19 -3.39 -13.79
C GLY A 59 15.56 -2.98 -14.34
N LEU A 60 16.21 -3.86 -15.12
CA LEU A 60 17.49 -3.57 -15.77
C LEU A 60 17.28 -2.69 -17.00
N PRO A 61 18.21 -1.76 -17.29
CA PRO A 61 18.15 -0.95 -18.50
C PRO A 61 18.12 -1.80 -19.75
N THR A 62 17.28 -1.43 -20.72
CA THR A 62 17.24 -2.09 -22.04
C THR A 62 18.37 -1.65 -22.96
N GLY A 63 19.07 -0.57 -22.65
CA GLY A 63 20.03 0.08 -23.53
C GLY A 63 19.39 1.02 -24.56
N VAL A 64 18.06 1.06 -24.66
CA VAL A 64 17.37 2.01 -25.53
C VAL A 64 17.28 3.36 -24.81
N PRO A 65 17.71 4.48 -25.45
CA PRO A 65 17.59 5.80 -24.86
C PRO A 65 16.13 6.19 -24.61
N GLU A 66 15.84 6.78 -23.46
CA GLU A 66 14.53 7.40 -23.22
C GLU A 66 14.50 8.76 -23.96
N THR A 67 13.61 8.86 -24.93
CA THR A 67 13.45 10.06 -25.77
C THR A 67 12.17 10.81 -25.50
N SER A 68 11.23 10.22 -24.76
CA SER A 68 9.96 10.86 -24.43
C SER A 68 10.12 11.85 -23.28
N PRO A 69 9.40 12.97 -23.31
CA PRO A 69 9.42 13.93 -22.20
C PRO A 69 8.74 13.34 -20.95
N GLY A 70 9.29 13.60 -19.76
CA GLY A 70 8.70 13.21 -18.50
C GLY A 70 9.62 12.35 -17.62
N LYS A 71 9.14 12.01 -16.42
CA LYS A 71 9.96 11.28 -15.45
C LYS A 71 9.96 9.77 -15.65
N HIS A 72 9.03 9.23 -16.44
CA HIS A 72 8.90 7.78 -16.73
C HIS A 72 9.23 6.89 -15.54
N THR A 73 8.34 6.87 -14.55
CA THR A 73 8.48 6.04 -13.36
C THR A 73 8.01 4.61 -13.61
N HIS A 74 8.46 3.65 -12.81
CA HIS A 74 8.23 2.23 -13.06
C HIS A 74 7.47 1.54 -11.93
N CYS A 75 6.64 2.27 -11.17
CA CYS A 75 5.92 1.75 -10.01
C CYS A 75 5.10 0.49 -10.34
N SER A 76 4.33 0.52 -11.41
CA SER A 76 3.49 -0.59 -11.86
C SER A 76 4.29 -1.76 -12.42
N ALA A 77 5.40 -1.50 -13.11
CA ALA A 77 6.30 -2.53 -13.60
C ALA A 77 6.98 -3.26 -12.42
N PHE A 78 7.47 -2.52 -11.41
CA PHE A 78 8.04 -3.10 -10.21
C PHE A 78 7.03 -3.98 -9.45
N VAL A 79 5.81 -3.49 -9.23
CA VAL A 79 4.75 -4.27 -8.57
C VAL A 79 4.42 -5.54 -9.36
N ALA A 80 4.33 -5.44 -10.70
CA ALA A 80 4.10 -6.59 -11.56
C ALA A 80 5.26 -7.63 -11.48
N ALA A 81 6.50 -7.15 -11.43
CA ALA A 81 7.68 -8.00 -11.28
C ALA A 81 7.71 -8.70 -9.92
N ALA A 82 7.40 -7.98 -8.83
CA ALA A 82 7.33 -8.53 -7.49
C ALA A 82 6.20 -9.57 -7.36
N ALA A 83 5.02 -9.29 -7.88
CA ALA A 83 3.92 -10.24 -7.92
C ALA A 83 4.32 -11.51 -8.70
N LYS A 84 4.98 -11.36 -9.87
CA LYS A 84 5.50 -12.49 -10.64
C LYS A 84 6.49 -13.34 -9.83
N ALA A 85 7.43 -12.70 -9.13
CA ALA A 85 8.41 -13.39 -8.29
C ALA A 85 7.76 -14.17 -7.14
N LEU A 86 6.63 -13.69 -6.63
CA LEU A 86 5.85 -14.32 -5.56
C LEU A 86 4.76 -15.29 -6.08
N GLY A 87 4.74 -15.58 -7.39
CA GLY A 87 3.75 -16.48 -7.99
C GLY A 87 2.33 -15.93 -8.07
N VAL A 88 2.15 -14.62 -7.88
CA VAL A 88 0.86 -13.93 -7.92
C VAL A 88 0.66 -13.25 -9.27
N TYR A 89 -0.58 -13.26 -9.77
CA TYR A 89 -0.92 -12.51 -10.97
C TYR A 89 -1.48 -11.13 -10.60
N ILE A 90 -0.97 -10.12 -11.26
CA ILE A 90 -1.55 -8.78 -11.43
C ILE A 90 -1.35 -8.38 -12.89
N LEU A 91 -2.19 -7.48 -13.41
CA LEU A 91 -2.10 -7.03 -14.79
C LEU A 91 -0.67 -6.56 -15.13
N ARG A 92 -0.11 -7.10 -16.23
CA ARG A 92 1.30 -6.92 -16.60
C ARG A 92 1.53 -7.17 -18.09
N PRO A 93 2.70 -6.79 -18.65
CA PRO A 93 3.05 -7.22 -20.02
C PRO A 93 3.12 -8.76 -20.15
N PRO A 94 2.71 -9.34 -21.29
CA PRO A 94 2.28 -8.66 -22.52
C PRO A 94 0.77 -8.29 -22.54
N GLN A 95 -0.02 -8.68 -21.54
CA GLN A 95 -1.48 -8.45 -21.52
C GLN A 95 -1.82 -6.96 -21.49
N HIS A 96 -0.96 -6.14 -20.90
CA HIS A 96 -1.04 -4.68 -20.94
C HIS A 96 0.37 -4.08 -21.07
N GLY A 97 0.53 -3.02 -21.85
CA GLY A 97 1.79 -2.28 -21.96
C GLY A 97 2.17 -1.56 -20.66
N GLN A 98 3.38 -1.06 -20.57
CA GLN A 98 3.83 -0.32 -19.37
C GLN A 98 3.19 1.08 -19.24
N MET A 99 2.72 1.66 -20.37
CA MET A 99 2.09 2.99 -20.37
C MET A 99 0.77 2.94 -19.59
N LEU A 100 0.59 3.86 -18.65
CA LEU A 100 -0.59 3.96 -17.77
C LEU A 100 -0.94 2.66 -17.01
N LEU A 101 0.00 1.73 -16.92
CA LEU A 101 -0.22 0.42 -16.29
C LEU A 101 -0.69 0.56 -14.83
N ALA A 102 -0.30 1.61 -14.10
CA ALA A 102 -0.76 1.81 -12.71
C ALA A 102 -2.28 2.06 -12.64
N ASN A 103 -2.85 2.83 -13.58
CA ASN A 103 -4.30 3.02 -13.68
C ASN A 103 -5.00 1.71 -14.04
N ALA A 104 -4.48 1.02 -15.07
CA ALA A 104 -5.03 -0.26 -15.50
C ALA A 104 -4.95 -1.34 -14.42
N GLN A 105 -3.88 -1.37 -13.61
CA GLN A 105 -3.80 -2.27 -12.45
C GLN A 105 -4.83 -1.93 -11.38
N ASN A 106 -5.06 -0.63 -11.11
CA ASN A 106 -6.07 -0.20 -10.14
C ASN A 106 -7.48 -0.64 -10.57
N GLU A 107 -7.85 -0.37 -11.81
CA GLU A 107 -9.14 -0.79 -12.39
C GLU A 107 -9.28 -2.32 -12.39
N TRP A 108 -8.24 -3.03 -12.86
CA TRP A 108 -8.24 -4.48 -12.89
C TRP A 108 -8.39 -5.10 -11.50
N LEU A 109 -7.74 -4.54 -10.47
CA LEU A 109 -7.88 -4.99 -9.08
C LEU A 109 -9.31 -4.81 -8.58
N ALA A 110 -9.96 -3.70 -8.94
CA ALA A 110 -11.33 -3.41 -8.54
C ALA A 110 -12.37 -4.31 -9.23
N GLU A 111 -12.15 -4.68 -10.49
CA GLU A 111 -13.10 -5.41 -11.30
C GLU A 111 -12.85 -6.92 -11.35
N ALA A 112 -11.66 -7.31 -11.79
CA ALA A 112 -11.30 -8.71 -12.05
C ALA A 112 -10.42 -9.33 -10.95
N GLY A 113 -9.78 -8.52 -10.11
CA GLY A 113 -8.81 -8.96 -9.11
C GLY A 113 -9.38 -9.99 -8.14
N THR A 114 -10.63 -9.82 -7.70
CA THR A 114 -11.29 -10.76 -6.78
C THR A 114 -11.36 -12.18 -7.35
N ALA A 115 -11.66 -12.33 -8.64
CA ALA A 115 -11.67 -13.63 -9.31
C ALA A 115 -10.27 -14.25 -9.43
N GLN A 116 -9.23 -13.44 -9.22
CA GLN A 116 -7.82 -13.84 -9.22
C GLN A 116 -7.22 -13.94 -7.80
N GLY A 117 -8.06 -13.91 -6.76
CA GLY A 117 -7.63 -14.08 -5.38
C GLY A 117 -7.24 -12.78 -4.64
N TRP A 118 -7.41 -11.61 -5.24
CA TRP A 118 -7.20 -10.34 -4.58
C TRP A 118 -8.40 -9.95 -3.72
N THR A 119 -8.16 -9.46 -2.53
CA THR A 119 -9.19 -8.97 -1.60
C THR A 119 -8.94 -7.50 -1.30
N ARG A 120 -9.98 -6.68 -1.46
CA ARG A 120 -9.91 -5.27 -1.06
C ARG A 120 -9.90 -5.16 0.47
N LEU A 121 -9.03 -4.32 1.00
CA LEU A 121 -8.89 -4.02 2.42
C LEU A 121 -9.54 -2.67 2.74
N ALA A 122 -9.98 -2.50 4.00
CA ALA A 122 -10.71 -1.30 4.41
C ALA A 122 -9.80 -0.06 4.51
N ASP A 123 -8.59 -0.24 5.05
CA ASP A 123 -7.69 0.88 5.35
C ASP A 123 -6.21 0.45 5.45
N GLY A 124 -5.35 1.43 5.80
CA GLY A 124 -3.92 1.19 5.97
C GLY A 124 -3.56 0.31 7.17
N GLY A 125 -4.42 0.24 8.19
CA GLY A 125 -4.25 -0.64 9.35
C GLY A 125 -4.43 -2.10 8.96
N GLU A 126 -5.52 -2.41 8.23
CA GLU A 126 -5.73 -3.73 7.66
C GLU A 126 -4.62 -4.10 6.66
N ALA A 127 -4.13 -3.12 5.88
CA ALA A 127 -3.03 -3.32 4.94
C ALA A 127 -1.74 -3.74 5.65
N GLN A 128 -1.35 -3.05 6.72
CA GLN A 128 -0.18 -3.46 7.52
C GLN A 128 -0.40 -4.82 8.18
N ALA A 129 -1.58 -5.07 8.75
CA ALA A 129 -1.90 -6.34 9.37
C ALA A 129 -1.83 -7.52 8.36
N ALA A 130 -2.35 -7.34 7.15
CA ALA A 130 -2.25 -8.31 6.07
C ALA A 130 -0.80 -8.56 5.63
N ALA A 131 0.00 -7.50 5.47
CA ALA A 131 1.43 -7.60 5.17
C ALA A 131 2.19 -8.32 6.30
N ASN A 132 1.86 -8.06 7.58
CA ASN A 132 2.44 -8.74 8.73
C ASN A 132 2.12 -10.25 8.76
N ARG A 133 0.99 -10.66 8.21
CA ARG A 133 0.66 -12.09 8.02
C ARG A 133 1.36 -12.75 6.84
N GLY A 134 2.05 -11.98 5.98
CA GLY A 134 2.78 -12.49 4.81
C GLY A 134 1.93 -12.55 3.54
N GLN A 135 0.88 -11.72 3.45
CA GLN A 135 0.16 -11.50 2.19
C GLN A 135 0.89 -10.43 1.35
N LEU A 136 0.87 -10.59 0.03
CA LEU A 136 1.27 -9.51 -0.87
C LEU A 136 0.18 -8.42 -0.83
N VAL A 137 0.55 -7.24 -0.37
CA VAL A 137 -0.39 -6.12 -0.24
C VAL A 137 0.08 -4.97 -1.11
N VAL A 138 -0.83 -4.38 -1.89
CA VAL A 138 -0.55 -3.18 -2.69
C VAL A 138 -1.39 -2.01 -2.22
N ALA A 139 -0.79 -0.81 -2.24
CA ALA A 139 -1.46 0.48 -2.13
C ALA A 139 -1.55 1.07 -3.54
N SER A 140 -2.74 1.42 -4.01
CA SER A 140 -2.99 1.81 -5.40
C SER A 140 -3.85 3.06 -5.47
N TYR A 141 -3.54 3.94 -6.41
CA TYR A 141 -4.28 5.15 -6.74
C TYR A 141 -4.46 5.26 -8.25
N HIS A 142 -5.70 5.48 -8.69
CA HIS A 142 -6.05 5.82 -10.06
C HIS A 142 -6.02 7.33 -10.26
N ASN A 143 -5.36 7.82 -11.30
CA ASN A 143 -5.38 9.25 -11.58
C ASN A 143 -6.71 9.64 -12.26
N HIS A 144 -7.31 10.76 -11.84
CA HIS A 144 -8.55 11.28 -12.42
C HIS A 144 -8.40 11.78 -13.86
N HIS A 145 -7.16 11.95 -14.33
CA HIS A 145 -6.85 12.33 -15.70
C HIS A 145 -6.43 11.07 -16.47
N ASP A 146 -7.16 10.70 -17.48
CA ASP A 146 -6.93 9.47 -18.26
C ASP A 146 -5.58 9.44 -18.98
N ASP A 147 -5.00 10.60 -19.25
CA ASP A 147 -3.69 10.78 -19.87
C ASP A 147 -2.52 10.81 -18.88
N ARG A 148 -2.79 10.70 -17.57
CA ARG A 148 -1.78 10.76 -16.50
C ARG A 148 -1.74 9.47 -15.71
N PRO A 149 -0.53 8.98 -15.39
CA PRO A 149 -0.41 7.76 -14.59
C PRO A 149 -0.87 8.01 -13.14
N GLY A 150 -1.50 7.01 -12.56
CA GLY A 150 -1.65 6.88 -11.12
C GLY A 150 -0.36 6.42 -10.45
N HIS A 151 -0.50 5.81 -9.29
CA HIS A 151 0.63 5.24 -8.56
C HIS A 151 0.24 3.93 -7.85
N ILE A 152 1.20 3.03 -7.74
CA ILE A 152 1.05 1.78 -7.00
C ILE A 152 2.36 1.43 -6.29
N ALA A 153 2.25 0.89 -5.08
CA ALA A 153 3.40 0.49 -4.26
C ALA A 153 3.04 -0.77 -3.45
N ILE A 154 4.04 -1.52 -2.97
CA ILE A 154 3.84 -2.71 -2.16
C ILE A 154 3.95 -2.34 -0.69
N VAL A 155 2.93 -2.68 0.11
CA VAL A 155 2.94 -2.48 1.57
C VAL A 155 3.93 -3.46 2.21
N ARG A 156 4.80 -2.95 3.06
CA ARG A 156 5.75 -3.76 3.83
C ARG A 156 5.15 -4.21 5.16
N ALA A 157 5.56 -5.36 5.64
CA ALA A 157 5.35 -5.71 7.03
C ALA A 157 6.08 -4.70 7.93
N GLY A 158 5.43 -4.26 8.99
CA GLY A 158 5.93 -3.20 9.86
C GLY A 158 5.26 -3.15 11.22
N ALA A 159 5.78 -2.31 12.10
CA ALA A 159 5.32 -2.15 13.48
C ALA A 159 4.75 -0.76 13.77
N LYS A 160 4.31 -0.02 12.75
CA LYS A 160 3.67 1.29 12.97
C LYS A 160 2.43 1.14 13.82
N THR A 161 2.25 2.06 14.76
CA THR A 161 1.03 2.13 15.58
C THR A 161 -0.15 2.62 14.75
N ALA A 162 -1.37 2.45 15.26
CA ALA A 162 -2.58 2.95 14.60
C ALA A 162 -2.51 4.47 14.37
N GLU A 163 -1.94 5.24 15.32
CA GLU A 163 -1.76 6.69 15.21
C GLU A 163 -0.77 7.05 14.09
N GLN A 164 0.34 6.32 13.98
CA GLN A 164 1.31 6.51 12.92
C GLN A 164 0.71 6.18 11.54
N ILE A 165 -0.04 5.09 11.45
CA ILE A 165 -0.73 4.71 10.21
C ILE A 165 -1.79 5.75 9.83
N ALA A 166 -2.54 6.29 10.79
CA ALA A 166 -3.51 7.36 10.53
C ALA A 166 -2.84 8.65 10.05
N ALA A 167 -1.63 8.96 10.52
CA ALA A 167 -0.90 10.19 10.18
C ALA A 167 -0.22 10.12 8.82
N GLU A 168 0.29 8.95 8.41
CA GLU A 168 1.17 8.81 7.23
C GLU A 168 1.00 7.50 6.43
N GLY A 169 0.12 6.60 6.85
CA GLY A 169 -0.07 5.28 6.26
C GLY A 169 1.01 4.27 6.64
N PRO A 170 0.83 3.00 6.27
CA PRO A 170 1.86 1.98 6.44
C PRO A 170 3.11 2.29 5.61
N ASP A 171 4.21 1.58 5.85
CA ASP A 171 5.38 1.67 5.00
C ASP A 171 5.21 0.84 3.73
N VAL A 172 5.78 1.35 2.64
CA VAL A 172 5.75 0.71 1.32
C VAL A 172 7.14 0.66 0.70
N ILE A 173 7.33 -0.30 -0.21
CA ILE A 173 8.43 -0.36 -1.16
C ILE A 173 7.92 0.11 -2.53
N GLN A 174 8.67 0.99 -3.21
CA GLN A 174 8.24 1.59 -4.47
C GLN A 174 9.35 1.83 -5.47
N ALA A 175 9.00 1.82 -6.77
CA ALA A 175 9.80 2.33 -7.88
C ALA A 175 9.12 3.57 -8.47
N GLY A 176 9.22 4.70 -7.78
CA GLY A 176 8.58 5.97 -8.14
C GLY A 176 9.55 6.97 -8.79
N ALA A 177 9.28 8.26 -8.59
CA ALA A 177 10.25 9.32 -8.93
C ALA A 177 11.54 9.19 -8.11
N VAL A 178 11.42 8.61 -6.92
CA VAL A 178 12.52 8.18 -6.06
C VAL A 178 12.19 6.77 -5.57
N ASN A 179 13.08 5.83 -5.87
CA ASN A 179 12.92 4.45 -5.42
C ASN A 179 13.28 4.33 -3.94
N ARG A 180 12.49 3.54 -3.19
CA ARG A 180 12.71 3.30 -1.76
C ARG A 180 12.32 1.89 -1.39
N THR A 181 13.13 1.26 -0.57
CA THR A 181 12.82 -0.02 0.08
C THR A 181 11.83 0.15 1.24
N SER A 182 11.79 1.34 1.86
CA SER A 182 10.82 1.69 2.89
C SER A 182 10.56 3.18 2.91
N ILE A 183 9.30 3.56 2.85
CA ILE A 183 8.81 4.95 2.90
C ILE A 183 7.33 4.92 3.28
N SER A 184 6.82 5.94 3.98
CA SER A 184 5.38 6.03 4.29
C SER A 184 4.54 6.13 3.02
N VAL A 185 3.30 5.61 3.05
CA VAL A 185 2.35 5.77 1.94
C VAL A 185 2.18 7.24 1.59
N LYS A 186 2.02 8.12 2.57
CA LYS A 186 1.87 9.57 2.35
C LYS A 186 3.02 10.15 1.54
N ASP A 187 4.26 9.79 1.86
CA ASP A 187 5.44 10.27 1.13
C ASP A 187 5.62 9.58 -0.21
N ALA A 188 5.27 8.30 -0.31
CA ALA A 188 5.30 7.56 -1.56
C ALA A 188 4.36 8.18 -2.61
N PHE A 189 3.19 8.63 -2.16
CA PHE A 189 2.16 9.24 -3.01
C PHE A 189 2.23 10.78 -3.08
N LYS A 190 3.31 11.41 -2.60
CA LYS A 190 3.44 12.88 -2.60
C LYS A 190 3.40 13.53 -4.00
N GLY A 191 3.65 12.76 -5.06
CA GLY A 191 3.42 13.19 -6.44
C GLY A 191 1.94 13.34 -6.82
N HIS A 192 1.04 12.77 -5.99
CA HIS A 192 -0.40 12.78 -6.11
C HIS A 192 -1.04 13.23 -4.77
N PRO A 193 -0.86 14.49 -4.35
CA PRO A 193 -1.23 14.91 -3.00
C PRO A 193 -2.73 14.80 -2.71
N ALA A 194 -3.58 14.85 -3.74
CA ALA A 194 -5.02 14.61 -3.61
C ALA A 194 -5.29 13.16 -3.16
N ALA A 195 -4.55 12.19 -3.67
CA ALA A 195 -4.75 10.77 -3.35
C ALA A 195 -4.70 10.50 -1.84
N TRP A 196 -3.75 11.11 -1.13
CA TRP A 196 -3.66 11.01 0.33
C TRP A 196 -4.72 11.86 1.05
N ARG A 197 -4.83 13.14 0.66
CA ARG A 197 -5.74 14.09 1.32
C ARG A 197 -7.20 13.67 1.25
N ASP A 198 -7.61 13.15 0.10
CA ASP A 198 -9.01 12.85 -0.21
C ASP A 198 -9.34 11.36 0.04
N GLY A 199 -8.38 10.58 0.56
CA GLY A 199 -8.58 9.17 0.94
C GLY A 199 -8.79 8.23 -0.25
N GLU A 200 -8.17 8.53 -1.40
CA GLU A 200 -8.37 7.79 -2.65
C GLU A 200 -7.39 6.62 -2.84
N ILE A 201 -6.46 6.43 -1.92
CA ILE A 201 -5.55 5.29 -1.94
C ILE A 201 -6.31 4.07 -1.45
N VAL A 202 -6.41 3.05 -2.30
CA VAL A 202 -7.06 1.78 -2.00
C VAL A 202 -6.03 0.68 -1.80
N TYR A 203 -6.37 -0.30 -0.96
CA TYR A 203 -5.47 -1.40 -0.62
C TYR A 203 -6.07 -2.73 -1.06
N TYR A 204 -5.22 -3.62 -1.58
CA TYR A 204 -5.59 -4.98 -1.95
C TYR A 204 -4.54 -5.96 -1.47
N ALA A 205 -4.99 -7.12 -0.99
CA ALA A 205 -4.14 -8.20 -0.51
C ALA A 205 -4.34 -9.47 -1.34
N HIS A 206 -3.29 -10.27 -1.48
CA HIS A 206 -3.32 -11.60 -2.08
C HIS A 206 -2.48 -12.57 -1.25
N ASP A 207 -2.96 -13.79 -1.08
CA ASP A 207 -2.19 -14.83 -0.43
C ASP A 207 -0.98 -15.24 -1.26
N VAL A 208 0.15 -15.47 -0.57
CA VAL A 208 1.41 -15.92 -1.18
C VAL A 208 1.77 -17.28 -0.60
N LYS A 209 2.26 -18.17 -1.44
CA LYS A 209 2.82 -19.46 -1.02
C LYS A 209 4.34 -19.39 -1.21
N LEU A 210 5.07 -19.21 -0.11
CA LEU A 210 6.53 -19.23 -0.04
C LEU A 210 7.01 -20.54 0.51
#